data_7926ed9fdf18456c79576ae67e1d99ac
#
_entry.id   7926ed9fdf18456c79576ae67e1d99ac
#
_cell.length_a   1.000
_cell.length_b   1.000
_cell.length_c   1.000
_cell.angle_alpha   90.00
_cell.angle_beta   90.00
_cell.angle_gamma   90.00
#
_symmetry.space_group_name_H-M   'P 1'
#
loop_
_entity.id
_entity.type
_entity.pdbx_description
1 polymer ?
#
loop_
_entity_poly.entity_id
_entity_poly.type
_entity_poly.pdbx_seq_one_letter_code
_entity_poly.pdbx_strand_id
1 'polypeptide(L)'
;MTVNRFEPGTFTPDPRPASVPSMLAAQFRLELKLLLRNGEQLLLTMFIPITLLIGLTLLPLGSFGPNRAATFAPPIMALAVISTAFTGQAIAVAFDRRYGALKRLGATALPVWGIIAGKSLAVVTVVFLQSILLGAIGVALGWRPAVAGLALGAVVIALGTAAFAALGLLLGGTLKAEIVLAIANLLWFVFAGLGALTLESEVDGGVVSQTVRFIARLTPSGALTEALGQAMTMSVDWFGVAVLVAWGALCAVCALRWFRFT
;
A
#
# COMPACT_ATOMS: atom_id res chain seq x y z
N MET A 1 -0.47 -60.21 14.47
CA MET A 1 -0.74 -59.63 13.11
C MET A 1 -1.27 -58.23 13.32
N THR A 2 -0.49 -57.20 13.03
CA THR A 2 -0.92 -55.80 13.09
C THR A 2 -1.80 -55.54 11.87
N VAL A 3 -3.09 -55.33 12.10
CA VAL A 3 -4.05 -54.93 11.07
C VAL A 3 -3.60 -53.55 10.54
N ASN A 4 -3.24 -53.51 9.28
CA ASN A 4 -2.89 -52.25 8.63
C ASN A 4 -4.13 -51.35 8.65
N ARG A 5 -4.10 -50.24 9.40
CA ARG A 5 -5.24 -49.33 9.58
C ARG A 5 -5.53 -48.43 8.34
N PHE A 6 -4.67 -48.51 7.35
CA PHE A 6 -4.75 -47.67 6.15
C PHE A 6 -4.91 -48.58 4.92
N GLU A 7 -5.74 -48.14 4.00
CA GLU A 7 -5.90 -48.84 2.72
C GLU A 7 -4.62 -48.78 1.88
N PRO A 8 -4.34 -49.83 1.07
CA PRO A 8 -3.21 -49.84 0.14
C PRO A 8 -3.28 -48.60 -0.75
N GLY A 9 -2.22 -47.81 -0.80
CA GLY A 9 -2.14 -46.60 -1.60
C GLY A 9 -2.43 -45.30 -0.84
N THR A 10 -2.86 -45.33 0.42
CA THR A 10 -3.13 -44.14 1.23
C THR A 10 -1.95 -43.15 1.32
N PHE A 11 -0.74 -43.67 1.27
CA PHE A 11 0.51 -42.88 1.30
C PHE A 11 1.22 -42.84 -0.05
N THR A 12 0.54 -43.18 -1.14
CA THR A 12 1.12 -43.05 -2.48
C THR A 12 1.36 -41.61 -2.79
N PRO A 13 2.58 -41.16 -3.16
CA PRO A 13 2.84 -39.79 -3.52
C PRO A 13 1.96 -39.36 -4.70
N ASP A 14 1.19 -38.28 -4.54
CA ASP A 14 0.51 -37.62 -5.66
C ASP A 14 1.28 -36.31 -5.98
N PRO A 15 2.23 -36.35 -6.96
CA PRO A 15 3.10 -35.24 -7.28
C PRO A 15 2.38 -34.12 -8.04
N ARG A 16 1.04 -34.15 -8.16
CA ARG A 16 0.29 -33.14 -8.90
C ARG A 16 0.26 -31.83 -8.13
N PRO A 17 0.63 -30.69 -8.75
CA PRO A 17 0.47 -29.39 -8.12
C PRO A 17 -1.01 -29.11 -7.91
N ALA A 18 -1.34 -28.39 -6.82
CA ALA A 18 -2.69 -27.89 -6.58
C ALA A 18 -3.11 -26.91 -7.71
N SER A 19 -4.42 -26.66 -7.85
CA SER A 19 -4.89 -25.68 -8.84
C SER A 19 -4.34 -24.28 -8.53
N VAL A 20 -4.07 -23.49 -9.56
CA VAL A 20 -3.53 -22.13 -9.43
C VAL A 20 -4.33 -21.25 -8.46
N PRO A 21 -5.70 -21.23 -8.51
CA PRO A 21 -6.48 -20.47 -7.53
C PRO A 21 -6.27 -20.93 -6.09
N SER A 22 -6.15 -22.22 -5.85
CA SER A 22 -5.90 -22.76 -4.50
C SER A 22 -4.52 -22.37 -3.99
N MET A 23 -3.49 -22.43 -4.84
CA MET A 23 -2.13 -21.99 -4.50
C MET A 23 -2.09 -20.49 -4.20
N LEU A 24 -2.77 -19.66 -5.01
CA LEU A 24 -2.85 -18.21 -4.79
C LEU A 24 -3.58 -17.88 -3.49
N ALA A 25 -4.71 -18.57 -3.22
CA ALA A 25 -5.46 -18.38 -1.97
C ALA A 25 -4.63 -18.78 -0.74
N ALA A 26 -3.85 -19.85 -0.82
CA ALA A 26 -2.95 -20.28 0.25
C ALA A 26 -1.84 -19.24 0.50
N GLN A 27 -1.22 -18.73 -0.57
CA GLN A 27 -0.20 -17.70 -0.51
C GLN A 27 -0.77 -16.39 0.08
N PHE A 28 -1.91 -15.94 -0.40
CA PHE A 28 -2.61 -14.77 0.15
C PHE A 28 -2.88 -14.91 1.65
N ARG A 29 -3.45 -16.05 2.08
CA ARG A 29 -3.74 -16.31 3.51
C ARG A 29 -2.48 -16.30 4.36
N LEU A 30 -1.40 -16.89 3.85
CA LEU A 30 -0.10 -16.89 4.53
C LEU A 30 0.41 -15.46 4.71
N GLU A 31 0.49 -14.68 3.63
CA GLU A 31 0.98 -13.30 3.65
C GLU A 31 0.12 -12.40 4.55
N LEU A 32 -1.21 -12.50 4.45
CA LEU A 32 -2.12 -11.75 5.30
C LEU A 32 -1.92 -12.08 6.77
N LYS A 33 -1.77 -13.37 7.10
CA LYS A 33 -1.50 -13.82 8.48
C LYS A 33 -0.17 -13.28 9.00
N LEU A 34 0.87 -13.26 8.15
CA LEU A 34 2.18 -12.72 8.52
C LEU A 34 2.09 -11.21 8.77
N LEU A 35 1.43 -10.44 7.90
CA LEU A 35 1.22 -9.00 8.08
C LEU A 35 0.42 -8.70 9.34
N LEU A 36 -0.69 -9.39 9.59
CA LEU A 36 -1.54 -9.16 10.76
C LEU A 36 -0.90 -9.60 12.08
N ARG A 37 0.07 -10.51 12.04
CA ARG A 37 0.83 -10.93 13.22
C ARG A 37 2.08 -10.11 13.48
N ASN A 38 2.49 -9.27 12.54
CA ASN A 38 3.58 -8.32 12.73
C ASN A 38 3.06 -7.07 13.45
N GLY A 39 2.84 -7.20 14.76
CA GLY A 39 2.27 -6.12 15.59
C GLY A 39 3.12 -4.87 15.62
N GLU A 40 4.45 -4.99 15.59
CA GLU A 40 5.37 -3.85 15.53
C GLU A 40 5.15 -3.03 14.25
N GLN A 41 5.14 -3.68 13.10
CA GLN A 41 4.92 -3.01 11.81
C GLN A 41 3.52 -2.39 11.72
N LEU A 42 2.48 -3.12 12.15
CA LEU A 42 1.12 -2.59 12.19
C LEU A 42 1.01 -1.36 13.08
N LEU A 43 1.62 -1.41 14.27
CA LEU A 43 1.61 -0.29 15.19
C LEU A 43 2.31 0.93 14.57
N LEU A 44 3.49 0.77 14.00
CA LEU A 44 4.22 1.87 13.37
C LEU A 44 3.45 2.47 12.17
N THR A 45 2.89 1.62 11.30
CA THR A 45 2.16 2.08 10.10
C THR A 45 0.79 2.68 10.41
N MET A 46 0.24 2.42 11.61
CA MET A 46 -1.05 2.98 12.06
C MET A 46 -0.88 4.15 13.02
N PHE A 47 0.12 4.10 13.91
CA PHE A 47 0.32 5.12 14.94
C PHE A 47 0.54 6.50 14.32
N ILE A 48 1.40 6.60 13.31
CA ILE A 48 1.70 7.88 12.66
C ILE A 48 0.46 8.46 11.97
N PRO A 49 -0.26 7.74 11.07
CA PRO A 49 -1.47 8.27 10.45
C PRO A 49 -2.57 8.65 11.46
N ILE A 50 -2.79 7.83 12.49
CA ILE A 50 -3.81 8.14 13.51
C ILE A 50 -3.44 9.40 14.29
N THR A 51 -2.20 9.49 14.76
CA THR A 51 -1.72 10.65 15.52
C THR A 51 -1.78 11.92 14.69
N LEU A 52 -1.38 11.85 13.41
CA LEU A 52 -1.47 12.98 12.49
C LEU A 52 -2.92 13.38 12.22
N LEU A 53 -3.82 12.43 11.97
CA LEU A 53 -5.24 12.73 11.72
C LEU A 53 -5.88 13.42 12.93
N ILE A 54 -5.66 12.89 14.12
CA ILE A 54 -6.19 13.48 15.37
C ILE A 54 -5.52 14.85 15.63
N GLY A 55 -4.19 14.90 15.56
CA GLY A 55 -3.42 16.09 15.87
C GLY A 55 -3.75 17.26 14.92
N LEU A 56 -3.72 17.02 13.60
CA LEU A 56 -4.02 18.06 12.61
C LEU A 56 -5.49 18.49 12.63
N THR A 57 -6.40 17.61 13.07
CA THR A 57 -7.82 17.96 13.19
C THR A 57 -8.11 18.78 14.45
N LEU A 58 -7.52 18.41 15.60
CA LEU A 58 -7.84 19.02 16.89
C LEU A 58 -6.97 20.24 17.21
N LEU A 59 -5.71 20.27 16.75
CA LEU A 59 -4.82 21.39 17.05
C LEU A 59 -5.05 22.54 16.07
N PRO A 60 -5.09 23.80 16.56
CA PRO A 60 -5.34 25.00 15.72
C PRO A 60 -4.08 25.38 14.92
N LEU A 61 -3.56 24.48 14.13
CA LEU A 61 -2.38 24.69 13.29
C LEU A 61 -2.81 25.20 11.91
N GLY A 62 -2.42 26.40 11.53
CA GLY A 62 -2.71 27.00 10.22
C GLY A 62 -4.19 27.32 9.97
N SER A 63 -4.49 27.90 8.81
CA SER A 63 -5.83 28.25 8.34
C SER A 63 -6.32 27.25 7.29
N PHE A 64 -6.95 26.14 7.72
CA PHE A 64 -7.44 25.07 6.85
C PHE A 64 -8.96 24.95 6.81
N GLY A 65 -9.66 26.05 7.02
CA GLY A 65 -11.12 26.11 7.01
C GLY A 65 -11.80 25.40 8.20
N PRO A 66 -13.14 25.40 8.25
CA PRO A 66 -13.91 24.92 9.41
C PRO A 66 -13.98 23.39 9.51
N ASN A 67 -13.81 22.64 8.42
CA ASN A 67 -13.93 21.18 8.40
C ASN A 67 -12.57 20.50 8.22
N ARG A 68 -11.71 20.64 9.22
CA ARG A 68 -10.33 20.12 9.20
C ARG A 68 -10.28 18.62 8.99
N ALA A 69 -11.22 17.85 9.55
CA ALA A 69 -11.26 16.42 9.36
C ALA A 69 -11.46 16.02 7.89
N ALA A 70 -12.28 16.76 7.14
CA ALA A 70 -12.46 16.54 5.71
C ALA A 70 -11.20 16.90 4.90
N THR A 71 -10.48 17.93 5.31
CA THR A 71 -9.23 18.34 4.66
C THR A 71 -8.11 17.34 4.86
N PHE A 72 -7.99 16.77 6.07
CA PHE A 72 -6.85 15.94 6.42
C PHE A 72 -7.08 14.42 6.25
N ALA A 73 -8.33 13.93 6.29
CA ALA A 73 -8.58 12.48 6.18
C ALA A 73 -8.07 11.88 4.85
N PRO A 74 -8.32 12.44 3.65
CA PRO A 74 -7.81 11.88 2.40
C PRO A 74 -6.28 11.82 2.32
N PRO A 75 -5.50 12.89 2.60
CA PRO A 75 -4.04 12.85 2.55
C PRO A 75 -3.43 11.92 3.61
N ILE A 76 -4.05 11.79 4.78
CA ILE A 76 -3.59 10.85 5.80
C ILE A 76 -3.86 9.40 5.38
N MET A 77 -4.97 9.13 4.68
CA MET A 77 -5.19 7.81 4.06
C MET A 77 -4.15 7.53 2.97
N ALA A 78 -3.79 8.51 2.13
CA ALA A 78 -2.70 8.36 1.17
C ALA A 78 -1.37 8.05 1.87
N LEU A 79 -1.06 8.72 2.99
CA LEU A 79 0.12 8.44 3.79
C LEU A 79 0.13 7.01 4.34
N ALA A 80 -1.01 6.48 4.79
CA ALA A 80 -1.14 5.10 5.25
C ALA A 80 -0.87 4.10 4.12
N VAL A 81 -1.36 4.39 2.89
CA VAL A 81 -1.02 3.60 1.69
C VAL A 81 0.48 3.57 1.45
N ILE A 82 1.15 4.73 1.46
CA ILE A 82 2.60 4.84 1.26
C ILE A 82 3.36 4.04 2.34
N SER A 83 2.96 4.19 3.60
CA SER A 83 3.59 3.51 4.73
C SER A 83 3.52 1.99 4.60
N THR A 84 2.37 1.45 4.23
CA THR A 84 2.12 0.01 4.22
C THR A 84 2.48 -0.63 2.88
N ALA A 85 2.01 -0.05 1.76
CA ALA A 85 2.18 -0.65 0.45
C ALA A 85 3.57 -0.40 -0.15
N PHE A 86 4.23 0.70 0.19
CA PHE A 86 5.59 0.96 -0.28
C PHE A 86 6.63 0.56 0.77
N THR A 87 6.71 1.31 1.88
CA THR A 87 7.80 1.13 2.86
C THR A 87 7.74 -0.23 3.52
N GLY A 88 6.58 -0.61 4.06
CA GLY A 88 6.39 -1.90 4.72
C GLY A 88 6.66 -3.07 3.79
N GLN A 89 6.13 -3.03 2.57
CA GLN A 89 6.34 -4.10 1.59
C GLN A 89 7.78 -4.16 1.08
N ALA A 90 8.43 -3.03 0.79
CA ALA A 90 9.82 -3.00 0.34
C ALA A 90 10.75 -3.65 1.37
N ILE A 91 10.61 -3.27 2.63
CA ILE A 91 11.41 -3.81 3.74
C ILE A 91 11.12 -5.31 3.92
N ALA A 92 9.84 -5.71 3.99
CA ALA A 92 9.46 -7.11 4.17
C ALA A 92 10.04 -8.00 3.05
N VAL A 93 9.91 -7.60 1.78
CA VAL A 93 10.44 -8.36 0.63
C VAL A 93 11.97 -8.44 0.66
N ALA A 94 12.66 -7.37 1.00
CA ALA A 94 14.11 -7.36 1.08
C ALA A 94 14.64 -8.32 2.19
N PHE A 95 13.97 -8.34 3.34
CA PHE A 95 14.32 -9.25 4.43
C PHE A 95 13.89 -10.70 4.15
N ASP A 96 12.74 -10.94 3.52
CA ASP A 96 12.32 -12.27 3.05
C ASP A 96 13.37 -12.87 2.10
N ARG A 97 13.95 -12.03 1.24
CA ARG A 97 15.03 -12.41 0.35
C ARG A 97 16.31 -12.71 1.14
N ARG A 98 16.72 -11.82 2.03
CA ARG A 98 17.91 -11.98 2.88
C ARG A 98 17.89 -13.27 3.70
N TYR A 99 16.74 -13.63 4.27
CA TYR A 99 16.57 -14.82 5.08
C TYR A 99 16.20 -16.07 4.26
N GLY A 100 16.18 -15.98 2.94
CA GLY A 100 15.93 -17.09 2.03
C GLY A 100 14.48 -17.59 2.01
N ALA A 101 13.52 -16.82 2.55
CA ALA A 101 12.10 -17.17 2.49
C ALA A 101 11.60 -17.18 1.04
N LEU A 102 11.96 -16.18 0.24
CA LEU A 102 11.61 -16.11 -1.18
C LEU A 102 12.25 -17.24 -1.99
N LYS A 103 13.49 -17.64 -1.68
CA LYS A 103 14.15 -18.79 -2.32
C LYS A 103 13.38 -20.09 -2.08
N ARG A 104 12.87 -20.29 -0.85
CA ARG A 104 12.04 -21.45 -0.51
C ARG A 104 10.69 -21.43 -1.24
N LEU A 105 10.05 -20.27 -1.33
CA LEU A 105 8.80 -20.10 -2.09
C LEU A 105 9.03 -20.35 -3.60
N GLY A 106 10.13 -19.86 -4.15
CA GLY A 106 10.49 -20.09 -5.55
C GLY A 106 10.80 -21.57 -5.90
N ALA A 107 11.08 -22.42 -4.90
CA ALA A 107 11.23 -23.85 -5.09
C ALA A 107 9.90 -24.64 -5.06
N THR A 108 8.77 -23.95 -4.83
CA THR A 108 7.43 -24.54 -4.88
C THR A 108 6.85 -24.47 -6.30
N ALA A 109 5.73 -25.19 -6.54
CA ALA A 109 5.01 -25.13 -7.81
C ALA A 109 4.28 -23.77 -8.06
N LEU A 110 4.33 -22.83 -7.11
CA LEU A 110 3.71 -21.51 -7.23
C LEU A 110 4.51 -20.64 -8.21
N PRO A 111 3.92 -20.13 -9.29
CA PRO A 111 4.62 -19.25 -10.22
C PRO A 111 4.99 -17.92 -9.57
N VAL A 112 6.05 -17.27 -10.05
CA VAL A 112 6.57 -15.99 -9.54
C VAL A 112 5.47 -14.92 -9.42
N TRP A 113 4.65 -14.80 -10.46
CA TRP A 113 3.51 -13.85 -10.44
C TRP A 113 2.49 -14.18 -9.33
N GLY A 114 2.33 -15.47 -8.98
CA GLY A 114 1.46 -15.89 -7.88
C GLY A 114 1.99 -15.47 -6.51
N ILE A 115 3.30 -15.50 -6.30
CA ILE A 115 3.94 -14.98 -5.08
C ILE A 115 3.72 -13.48 -4.97
N ILE A 116 3.97 -12.75 -6.05
CA ILE A 116 3.78 -11.29 -6.12
C ILE A 116 2.31 -10.93 -5.91
N ALA A 117 1.39 -11.59 -6.59
CA ALA A 117 -0.04 -11.35 -6.46
C ALA A 117 -0.55 -11.64 -5.04
N GLY A 118 -0.12 -12.74 -4.42
CA GLY A 118 -0.48 -13.07 -3.05
C GLY A 118 -0.04 -12.01 -2.04
N LYS A 119 1.21 -11.54 -2.16
CA LYS A 119 1.73 -10.43 -1.33
C LYS A 119 0.95 -9.13 -1.56
N SER A 120 0.73 -8.76 -2.82
CA SER A 120 0.00 -7.53 -3.16
C SER A 120 -1.44 -7.55 -2.66
N LEU A 121 -2.17 -8.67 -2.81
CA LEU A 121 -3.53 -8.82 -2.30
C LEU A 121 -3.59 -8.70 -0.77
N ALA A 122 -2.62 -9.27 -0.06
CA ALA A 122 -2.54 -9.15 1.40
C ALA A 122 -2.33 -7.69 1.84
N VAL A 123 -1.43 -6.97 1.15
CA VAL A 123 -1.20 -5.54 1.40
C VAL A 123 -2.44 -4.71 1.10
N VAL A 124 -3.12 -4.94 -0.03
CA VAL A 124 -4.39 -4.27 -0.36
C VAL A 124 -5.40 -4.48 0.75
N THR A 125 -5.55 -5.72 1.25
CA THR A 125 -6.48 -6.02 2.35
C THR A 125 -6.13 -5.24 3.62
N VAL A 126 -4.87 -5.20 4.01
CA VAL A 126 -4.41 -4.45 5.20
C VAL A 126 -4.66 -2.95 5.02
N VAL A 127 -4.34 -2.39 3.85
CA VAL A 127 -4.59 -0.96 3.56
C VAL A 127 -6.07 -0.63 3.61
N PHE A 128 -6.95 -1.51 3.11
CA PHE A 128 -8.41 -1.30 3.25
C PHE A 128 -8.86 -1.30 4.70
N LEU A 129 -8.37 -2.22 5.53
CA LEU A 129 -8.66 -2.23 6.97
C LEU A 129 -8.18 -0.96 7.65
N GLN A 130 -6.98 -0.48 7.30
CA GLN A 130 -6.44 0.79 7.80
C GLN A 130 -7.30 1.98 7.35
N SER A 131 -7.72 2.01 6.10
CA SER A 131 -8.57 3.09 5.56
C SER A 131 -9.95 3.13 6.22
N ILE A 132 -10.55 1.97 6.52
CA ILE A 132 -11.79 1.87 7.28
C ILE A 132 -11.60 2.44 8.69
N LEU A 133 -10.51 2.09 9.37
CA LEU A 133 -10.22 2.59 10.72
C LEU A 133 -9.99 4.11 10.71
N LEU A 134 -9.17 4.62 9.79
CA LEU A 134 -8.93 6.07 9.65
C LEU A 134 -10.21 6.81 9.27
N GLY A 135 -11.03 6.22 8.39
CA GLY A 135 -12.35 6.75 8.04
C GLY A 135 -13.29 6.84 9.23
N ALA A 136 -13.34 5.80 10.07
CA ALA A 136 -14.14 5.79 11.29
C ALA A 136 -13.69 6.89 12.28
N ILE A 137 -12.37 7.04 12.45
CA ILE A 137 -11.78 8.13 13.27
C ILE A 137 -12.15 9.48 12.68
N GLY A 138 -12.01 9.67 11.36
CA GLY A 138 -12.37 10.91 10.67
C GLY A 138 -13.85 11.27 10.87
N VAL A 139 -14.76 10.28 10.77
CA VAL A 139 -16.20 10.48 11.03
C VAL A 139 -16.45 10.88 12.50
N ALA A 140 -15.75 10.26 13.45
CA ALA A 140 -15.82 10.63 14.86
C ALA A 140 -15.32 12.07 15.11
N LEU A 141 -14.35 12.54 14.31
CA LEU A 141 -13.82 13.90 14.35
C LEU A 141 -14.63 14.91 13.53
N GLY A 142 -15.79 14.53 12.99
CA GLY A 142 -16.71 15.42 12.29
C GLY A 142 -16.67 15.34 10.77
N TRP A 143 -15.84 14.46 10.17
CA TRP A 143 -15.88 14.23 8.72
C TRP A 143 -17.22 13.59 8.30
N ARG A 144 -17.79 14.06 7.21
CA ARG A 144 -19.09 13.58 6.70
C ARG A 144 -18.98 13.32 5.19
N PRO A 145 -18.25 12.24 4.80
CA PRO A 145 -18.11 11.89 3.39
C PRO A 145 -19.43 11.36 2.81
N ALA A 146 -19.69 11.65 1.54
CA ALA A 146 -20.75 10.98 0.79
C ALA A 146 -20.39 9.52 0.52
N VAL A 147 -21.38 8.62 0.52
CA VAL A 147 -21.17 7.19 0.25
C VAL A 147 -20.54 6.97 -1.13
N ALA A 148 -20.97 7.73 -2.14
CA ALA A 148 -20.38 7.69 -3.48
C ALA A 148 -18.89 8.12 -3.47
N GLY A 149 -18.54 9.15 -2.69
CA GLY A 149 -17.15 9.58 -2.50
C GLY A 149 -16.29 8.49 -1.84
N LEU A 150 -16.83 7.79 -0.84
CA LEU A 150 -16.14 6.65 -0.22
C LEU A 150 -15.91 5.50 -1.22
N ALA A 151 -16.90 5.20 -2.08
CA ALA A 151 -16.75 4.17 -3.11
C ALA A 151 -15.66 4.53 -4.13
N LEU A 152 -15.66 5.79 -4.62
CA LEU A 152 -14.59 6.30 -5.50
C LEU A 152 -13.23 6.29 -4.79
N GLY A 153 -13.18 6.74 -3.55
CA GLY A 153 -11.97 6.71 -2.72
C GLY A 153 -11.42 5.30 -2.53
N ALA A 154 -12.29 4.31 -2.34
CA ALA A 154 -11.88 2.91 -2.23
C ALA A 154 -11.19 2.41 -3.52
N VAL A 155 -11.70 2.79 -4.69
CA VAL A 155 -11.06 2.47 -5.99
C VAL A 155 -9.71 3.16 -6.11
N VAL A 156 -9.61 4.44 -5.74
CA VAL A 156 -8.35 5.20 -5.77
C VAL A 156 -7.34 4.60 -4.78
N ILE A 157 -7.76 4.21 -3.57
CA ILE A 157 -6.92 3.52 -2.59
C ILE A 157 -6.40 2.20 -3.16
N ALA A 158 -7.24 1.39 -3.80
CA ALA A 158 -6.82 0.13 -4.40
C ALA A 158 -5.77 0.36 -5.49
N LEU A 159 -5.99 1.35 -6.36
CA LEU A 159 -5.07 1.71 -7.43
C LEU A 159 -3.74 2.25 -6.88
N GLY A 160 -3.80 3.18 -5.94
CA GLY A 160 -2.62 3.71 -5.26
C GLY A 160 -1.84 2.62 -4.53
N THR A 161 -2.55 1.72 -3.84
CA THR A 161 -1.94 0.56 -3.17
C THR A 161 -1.21 -0.34 -4.18
N ALA A 162 -1.82 -0.63 -5.33
CA ALA A 162 -1.18 -1.44 -6.37
C ALA A 162 0.08 -0.75 -6.93
N ALA A 163 0.04 0.56 -7.17
CA ALA A 163 1.19 1.32 -7.67
C ALA A 163 2.34 1.34 -6.65
N PHE A 164 2.05 1.64 -5.38
CA PHE A 164 3.05 1.68 -4.32
C PHE A 164 3.55 0.28 -3.94
N ALA A 165 2.71 -0.75 -4.01
CA ALA A 165 3.13 -2.13 -3.81
C ALA A 165 4.10 -2.58 -4.92
N ALA A 166 3.85 -2.22 -6.17
CA ALA A 166 4.77 -2.50 -7.28
C ALA A 166 6.12 -1.79 -7.09
N LEU A 167 6.12 -0.54 -6.64
CA LEU A 167 7.33 0.22 -6.31
C LEU A 167 8.08 -0.42 -5.13
N GLY A 168 7.37 -0.85 -4.08
CA GLY A 168 7.94 -1.56 -2.94
C GLY A 168 8.55 -2.91 -3.33
N LEU A 169 7.88 -3.68 -4.18
CA LEU A 169 8.38 -4.93 -4.74
C LEU A 169 9.63 -4.71 -5.60
N LEU A 170 9.65 -3.66 -6.42
CA LEU A 170 10.82 -3.31 -7.23
C LEU A 170 12.02 -3.01 -6.33
N LEU A 171 11.85 -2.15 -5.33
CA LEU A 171 12.93 -1.76 -4.41
C LEU A 171 13.42 -2.96 -3.59
N GLY A 172 12.49 -3.68 -2.94
CA GLY A 172 12.80 -4.83 -2.09
C GLY A 172 13.33 -6.03 -2.86
N GLY A 173 12.89 -6.21 -4.11
CA GLY A 173 13.30 -7.28 -5.00
C GLY A 173 14.66 -7.09 -5.66
N THR A 174 15.22 -5.88 -5.66
CA THR A 174 16.44 -5.56 -6.41
C THR A 174 17.64 -5.20 -5.53
N LEU A 175 17.44 -4.48 -4.43
CA LEU A 175 18.51 -3.96 -3.57
C LEU A 175 18.74 -4.84 -2.33
N LYS A 176 19.88 -4.66 -1.65
CA LYS A 176 20.18 -5.32 -0.37
C LYS A 176 19.28 -4.79 0.75
N ALA A 177 18.94 -5.64 1.72
CA ALA A 177 17.97 -5.32 2.78
C ALA A 177 18.33 -4.05 3.58
N GLU A 178 19.59 -3.85 3.89
CA GLU A 178 20.08 -2.67 4.63
C GLU A 178 19.89 -1.38 3.81
N ILE A 179 20.15 -1.45 2.50
CA ILE A 179 19.97 -0.32 1.58
C ILE A 179 18.47 -0.02 1.42
N VAL A 180 17.65 -1.07 1.28
CA VAL A 180 16.19 -0.92 1.19
C VAL A 180 15.63 -0.25 2.43
N LEU A 181 16.09 -0.66 3.63
CA LEU A 181 15.65 -0.05 4.89
C LEU A 181 15.91 1.47 4.90
N ALA A 182 17.10 1.89 4.48
CA ALA A 182 17.46 3.31 4.46
C ALA A 182 16.68 4.08 3.38
N ILE A 183 16.66 3.57 2.13
CA ILE A 183 16.04 4.25 0.99
C ILE A 183 14.52 4.28 1.14
N ALA A 184 13.88 3.20 1.58
CA ALA A 184 12.43 3.16 1.75
C ALA A 184 11.95 4.18 2.80
N ASN A 185 12.67 4.32 3.91
CA ASN A 185 12.36 5.33 4.92
C ASN A 185 12.62 6.75 4.40
N LEU A 186 13.74 6.99 3.70
CA LEU A 186 14.01 8.29 3.08
C LEU A 186 12.91 8.67 2.07
N LEU A 187 12.57 7.77 1.16
CA LEU A 187 11.53 8.01 0.16
C LEU A 187 10.14 8.17 0.79
N TRP A 188 9.88 7.54 1.94
CA TRP A 188 8.65 7.78 2.69
C TRP A 188 8.49 9.26 3.05
N PHE A 189 9.54 9.91 3.60
CA PHE A 189 9.51 11.34 3.91
C PHE A 189 9.35 12.20 2.65
N VAL A 190 10.04 11.85 1.57
CA VAL A 190 9.94 12.56 0.28
C VAL A 190 8.50 12.46 -0.25
N PHE A 191 7.91 11.27 -0.27
CA PHE A 191 6.55 11.06 -0.74
C PHE A 191 5.52 11.73 0.17
N ALA A 192 5.71 11.70 1.50
CA ALA A 192 4.86 12.41 2.44
C ALA A 192 4.89 13.93 2.19
N GLY A 193 6.09 14.49 2.01
CA GLY A 193 6.27 15.91 1.67
C GLY A 193 5.63 16.29 0.33
N LEU A 194 5.88 15.51 -0.72
CA LEU A 194 5.30 15.76 -2.05
C LEU A 194 3.76 15.63 -2.03
N GLY A 195 3.20 14.67 -1.27
CA GLY A 195 1.77 14.57 -1.06
C GLY A 195 1.21 15.79 -0.33
N ALA A 196 1.92 16.29 0.68
CA ALA A 196 1.50 17.50 1.42
C ALA A 196 1.51 18.77 0.56
N LEU A 197 2.38 18.87 -0.44
CA LEU A 197 2.41 20.02 -1.37
C LEU A 197 1.18 20.11 -2.29
N THR A 198 0.37 19.07 -2.37
CA THR A 198 -0.90 19.10 -3.13
C THR A 198 -2.08 19.61 -2.31
N LEU A 199 -1.92 19.74 -0.97
CA LEU A 199 -2.94 20.34 -0.11
C LEU A 199 -3.11 21.82 -0.44
N GLU A 200 -4.36 22.24 -0.66
CA GLU A 200 -4.66 23.65 -0.79
C GLU A 200 -4.45 24.34 0.54
N SER A 201 -3.41 25.18 0.61
CA SER A 201 -3.36 26.26 1.60
C SER A 201 -3.96 27.49 0.93
N GLU A 202 -4.81 28.22 1.64
CA GLU A 202 -5.36 29.51 1.20
C GLU A 202 -4.27 30.61 1.03
N VAL A 203 -3.01 30.24 1.23
CA VAL A 203 -1.86 31.13 1.16
C VAL A 203 -1.30 31.14 -0.28
N ASP A 204 -1.56 32.24 -0.96
CA ASP A 204 -0.96 32.70 -2.23
C ASP A 204 -0.90 31.71 -3.40
N GLY A 205 -1.88 31.81 -4.29
CA GLY A 205 -1.91 31.17 -5.62
C GLY A 205 -0.92 31.77 -6.63
N GLY A 206 0.32 32.04 -6.23
CA GLY A 206 1.37 32.49 -7.16
C GLY A 206 1.77 31.38 -8.17
N VAL A 207 2.34 31.78 -9.33
CA VAL A 207 2.79 30.87 -10.40
C VAL A 207 3.74 29.80 -9.86
N VAL A 208 4.58 30.13 -8.89
CA VAL A 208 5.52 29.19 -8.24
C VAL A 208 4.76 28.09 -7.49
N SER A 209 3.70 28.43 -6.77
CA SER A 209 2.86 27.47 -6.04
C SER A 209 2.17 26.49 -7.01
N GLN A 210 1.65 26.96 -8.12
CA GLN A 210 1.02 26.12 -9.15
C GLN A 210 2.01 25.20 -9.82
N THR A 211 3.23 25.66 -10.12
CA THR A 211 4.29 24.84 -10.72
C THR A 211 4.73 23.73 -9.75
N VAL A 212 4.96 24.05 -8.49
CA VAL A 212 5.36 23.10 -7.46
C VAL A 212 4.27 22.03 -7.26
N ARG A 213 3.01 22.43 -7.18
CA ARG A 213 1.86 21.53 -7.09
C ARG A 213 1.77 20.60 -8.31
N PHE A 214 1.95 21.14 -9.52
CA PHE A 214 1.95 20.32 -10.74
C PHE A 214 3.07 19.28 -10.73
N ILE A 215 4.29 19.66 -10.33
CA ILE A 215 5.42 18.73 -10.21
C ILE A 215 5.11 17.65 -9.15
N ALA A 216 4.54 18.03 -8.00
CA ALA A 216 4.13 17.07 -6.99
C ALA A 216 3.10 16.07 -7.52
N ARG A 217 2.12 16.51 -8.33
CA ARG A 217 1.11 15.64 -8.97
C ARG A 217 1.67 14.66 -10.00
N LEU A 218 2.87 14.87 -10.54
CA LEU A 218 3.55 13.90 -11.39
C LEU A 218 4.15 12.73 -10.61
N THR A 219 4.28 12.87 -9.30
CA THR A 219 4.72 11.79 -8.42
C THR A 219 3.55 10.90 -8.00
N PRO A 220 3.78 9.61 -7.67
CA PRO A 220 2.69 8.73 -7.27
C PRO A 220 2.02 9.18 -5.97
N SER A 221 2.74 9.87 -5.06
CA SER A 221 2.18 10.36 -3.80
C SER A 221 1.28 11.57 -3.99
N GLY A 222 1.71 12.57 -4.76
CA GLY A 222 0.89 13.74 -5.07
C GLY A 222 -0.36 13.36 -5.87
N ALA A 223 -0.20 12.46 -6.88
CA ALA A 223 -1.32 11.93 -7.65
C ALA A 223 -2.33 11.20 -6.77
N LEU A 224 -1.87 10.36 -5.83
CA LEU A 224 -2.75 9.64 -4.91
C LEU A 224 -3.49 10.60 -3.97
N THR A 225 -2.79 11.57 -3.38
CA THR A 225 -3.37 12.52 -2.43
C THR A 225 -4.45 13.38 -3.10
N GLU A 226 -4.16 13.91 -4.28
CA GLU A 226 -5.10 14.73 -5.06
C GLU A 226 -6.31 13.90 -5.51
N ALA A 227 -6.08 12.70 -6.08
CA ALA A 227 -7.15 11.82 -6.53
C ALA A 227 -8.07 11.40 -5.38
N LEU A 228 -7.54 11.15 -4.17
CA LEU A 228 -8.35 10.89 -2.98
C LEU A 228 -9.15 12.11 -2.55
N GLY A 229 -8.54 13.29 -2.55
CA GLY A 229 -9.25 14.54 -2.24
C GLY A 229 -10.43 14.77 -3.17
N GLN A 230 -10.22 14.64 -4.48
CA GLN A 230 -11.28 14.79 -5.49
C GLN A 230 -12.35 13.70 -5.39
N ALA A 231 -11.98 12.45 -5.10
CA ALA A 231 -12.94 11.36 -4.91
C ALA A 231 -13.93 11.68 -3.79
N MET A 232 -13.48 12.33 -2.69
CA MET A 232 -14.36 12.73 -1.58
C MET A 232 -15.39 13.79 -1.97
N THR A 233 -15.13 14.59 -3.01
CA THR A 233 -16.07 15.54 -3.61
C THR A 233 -16.87 14.98 -4.78
N MET A 234 -16.87 13.64 -4.93
CA MET A 234 -17.55 12.89 -6.01
C MET A 234 -17.04 13.24 -7.42
N SER A 235 -15.81 13.72 -7.53
CA SER A 235 -15.14 13.97 -8.80
C SER A 235 -14.00 12.96 -9.04
N VAL A 236 -13.67 12.71 -10.30
CA VAL A 236 -12.60 11.78 -10.68
C VAL A 236 -11.42 12.58 -11.21
N ASP A 237 -10.27 12.47 -10.56
CA ASP A 237 -9.01 13.01 -11.05
C ASP A 237 -8.40 12.07 -12.10
N TRP A 238 -8.82 12.22 -13.36
CA TRP A 238 -8.31 11.40 -14.47
C TRP A 238 -6.80 11.53 -14.66
N PHE A 239 -6.24 12.71 -14.39
CA PHE A 239 -4.80 12.91 -14.48
C PHE A 239 -4.06 12.14 -13.37
N GLY A 240 -4.51 12.25 -12.13
CA GLY A 240 -3.92 11.49 -11.02
C GLY A 240 -4.07 9.98 -11.21
N VAL A 241 -5.23 9.51 -11.68
CA VAL A 241 -5.43 8.10 -12.04
C VAL A 241 -4.45 7.65 -13.12
N ALA A 242 -4.26 8.43 -14.20
CA ALA A 242 -3.30 8.11 -15.26
C ALA A 242 -1.86 8.04 -14.74
N VAL A 243 -1.45 8.98 -13.87
CA VAL A 243 -0.12 8.99 -13.24
C VAL A 243 0.08 7.75 -12.37
N LEU A 244 -0.93 7.38 -11.54
CA LEU A 244 -0.85 6.17 -10.70
C LEU A 244 -0.74 4.89 -11.54
N VAL A 245 -1.53 4.78 -12.61
CA VAL A 245 -1.46 3.64 -13.56
C VAL A 245 -0.08 3.58 -14.23
N ALA A 246 0.43 4.71 -14.68
CA ALA A 246 1.74 4.78 -15.34
C ALA A 246 2.87 4.33 -14.39
N TRP A 247 2.92 4.87 -13.17
CA TRP A 247 3.89 4.46 -12.16
C TRP A 247 3.73 2.99 -11.78
N GLY A 248 2.50 2.54 -11.54
CA GLY A 248 2.20 1.15 -11.18
C GLY A 248 2.63 0.19 -12.28
N ALA A 249 2.28 0.45 -13.52
CA ALA A 249 2.65 -0.37 -14.67
C ALA A 249 4.18 -0.40 -14.88
N LEU A 250 4.84 0.77 -14.85
CA LEU A 250 6.29 0.86 -14.99
C LEU A 250 7.00 0.05 -13.89
N CYS A 251 6.63 0.27 -12.63
CA CYS A 251 7.25 -0.43 -11.51
C CYS A 251 6.96 -1.93 -11.52
N ALA A 252 5.74 -2.35 -11.92
CA ALA A 252 5.39 -3.76 -12.03
C ALA A 252 6.20 -4.46 -13.13
N VAL A 253 6.32 -3.87 -14.31
CA VAL A 253 7.14 -4.40 -15.40
C VAL A 253 8.61 -4.50 -14.97
N CYS A 254 9.15 -3.45 -14.37
CA CYS A 254 10.52 -3.45 -13.85
C CYS A 254 10.71 -4.50 -12.74
N ALA A 255 9.77 -4.62 -11.83
CA ALA A 255 9.81 -5.63 -10.78
C ALA A 255 9.80 -7.05 -11.36
N LEU A 256 8.88 -7.36 -12.29
CA LEU A 256 8.82 -8.68 -12.94
C LEU A 256 10.11 -9.02 -13.70
N ARG A 257 10.78 -8.02 -14.28
CA ARG A 257 11.99 -8.22 -15.10
C ARG A 257 13.27 -8.35 -14.27
N TRP A 258 13.35 -7.66 -13.13
CA TRP A 258 14.58 -7.56 -12.34
C TRP A 258 14.47 -8.16 -10.93
N PHE A 259 13.33 -8.76 -10.59
CA PHE A 259 13.14 -9.39 -9.30
C PHE A 259 14.12 -10.55 -9.09
N ARG A 260 14.85 -10.53 -7.98
CA ARG A 260 15.82 -11.57 -7.62
C ARG A 260 15.32 -12.35 -6.40
N PHE A 261 15.44 -13.68 -6.46
CA PHE A 261 15.09 -14.57 -5.35
C PHE A 261 16.26 -14.85 -4.41
N THR A 262 17.44 -14.36 -4.76
CA THR A 262 18.70 -14.59 -4.02
C THR A 262 19.35 -13.24 -3.67
#